data_4720b4fb4ffd4747611665f4a17719f7
#
_entry.id   4720b4fb4ffd4747611665f4a17719f7
#
_cell.length_a   1.000
_cell.length_b   1.000
_cell.length_c   1.000
_cell.angle_alpha   90.00
_cell.angle_beta   90.00
_cell.angle_gamma   90.00
#
_symmetry.space_group_name_H-M   'P 1'
#
loop_
_entity.id
_entity.type
_entity.pdbx_description
1 polymer ?
#
loop_
_entity_poly.entity_id
_entity_poly.type
_entity_poly.pdbx_seq_one_letter_code
_entity_poly.pdbx_strand_id
1 'polypeptide(L)'
;MINFPMTRQDRLLVYLDGVSLKMATVRDVQGKAEIQHAHYCDVSQLDEAGLVGAVTQGLAAVKARNRSADVIVTSKFAITKSVEVPSFDPQEIEAIVKLQSSRHTPYSKDEIVCSHLNLEEVLERYTKALLVIISLGNIQKHLDVLQTAGVEVDRVRAAFEGVAQGLVQAGLTGAVDVTGAVVVDTEHSDLIVLCKAKPFFVRSVGIGFKQLQHAASRRELASEIHKSVEAFQASETGRTVKKILLLGPDAQEMAHLATEVRSACGVAAEPIRAADHVAATAQARSAEAVMFNSPMDALLFSAAAHNAVTMDFIPDDLKTRRSFRARANEIFTAGTLVMVIAALLLGVFVSQVYLKKSYVKALDSSFSSKNREAERLMALSEQNRLIREYEDKKGSTLRALTQLETALPREMYLNELSVDSDGKVALKGTSELMSRVFSFVTEFENNPVFKNVKNDYAKSRKVEGKDMTDFGLSANLEEA
;
A
#
# COMPACT_ATOMS: atom_id res chain seq x y z
N MET A 1 -0.17 4.95 19.57
CA MET A 1 -0.49 4.97 18.12
C MET A 1 -1.92 5.44 17.99
N ILE A 2 -2.12 6.67 17.55
CA ILE A 2 -3.47 7.20 17.30
C ILE A 2 -3.88 6.63 15.95
N ASN A 3 -4.76 5.62 15.95
CA ASN A 3 -5.44 5.14 14.77
C ASN A 3 -6.39 6.26 14.30
N PHE A 4 -5.93 7.09 13.37
CA PHE A 4 -6.87 7.85 12.56
C PHE A 4 -7.75 6.84 11.82
N PRO A 5 -9.07 6.93 11.90
CA PRO A 5 -9.93 6.12 11.06
C PRO A 5 -9.60 6.51 9.61
N MET A 6 -8.90 5.63 8.88
CA MET A 6 -8.80 5.77 7.43
C MET A 6 -10.24 5.88 6.93
N THR A 7 -10.60 7.02 6.40
CA THR A 7 -11.89 7.22 5.76
C THR A 7 -12.04 6.09 4.75
N ARG A 8 -13.02 5.22 4.98
CA ARG A 8 -13.39 4.10 4.12
C ARG A 8 -13.76 4.70 2.77
N GLN A 9 -12.80 4.78 1.86
CA GLN A 9 -13.02 5.30 0.51
C GLN A 9 -13.73 4.23 -0.30
N ASP A 10 -14.89 4.60 -0.86
CA ASP A 10 -15.59 3.75 -1.81
C ASP A 10 -14.68 3.57 -3.04
N ARG A 11 -14.53 2.34 -3.51
CA ARG A 11 -13.81 2.01 -4.74
C ARG A 11 -14.78 1.97 -5.91
N LEU A 12 -14.36 2.56 -7.01
CA LEU A 12 -15.09 2.50 -8.27
C LEU A 12 -14.53 1.34 -9.12
N LEU A 13 -15.41 0.48 -9.59
CA LEU A 13 -15.10 -0.54 -10.58
C LEU A 13 -15.83 -0.20 -11.89
N VAL A 14 -15.11 -0.33 -12.99
CA VAL A 14 -15.65 -0.06 -14.34
C VAL A 14 -15.31 -1.23 -15.25
N TYR A 15 -16.34 -1.80 -15.87
CA TYR A 15 -16.23 -2.82 -16.90
C TYR A 15 -16.76 -2.24 -18.21
N LEU A 16 -15.90 -2.20 -19.22
CA LEU A 16 -16.22 -1.70 -20.54
C LEU A 16 -15.68 -2.67 -21.59
N ASP A 17 -16.57 -3.29 -22.38
CA ASP A 17 -16.24 -4.31 -23.39
C ASP A 17 -16.52 -3.87 -24.84
N GLY A 18 -16.90 -2.61 -25.02
CA GLY A 18 -17.31 -2.03 -26.31
C GLY A 18 -18.79 -2.25 -26.64
N VAL A 19 -19.51 -3.07 -25.89
CA VAL A 19 -20.95 -3.35 -26.05
C VAL A 19 -21.73 -2.89 -24.84
N SER A 20 -21.18 -3.07 -23.67
CA SER A 20 -21.80 -2.70 -22.39
C SER A 20 -20.83 -1.91 -21.50
N LEU A 21 -21.38 -0.93 -20.80
CA LEU A 21 -20.73 -0.25 -19.68
C LEU A 21 -21.37 -0.73 -18.39
N LYS A 22 -20.57 -1.30 -17.50
CA LYS A 22 -21.01 -1.73 -16.18
C LYS A 22 -20.17 -1.05 -15.13
N MET A 23 -20.79 -0.48 -14.13
CA MET A 23 -20.09 0.26 -13.06
C MET A 23 -20.63 -0.16 -11.70
N ALA A 24 -19.75 -0.21 -10.71
CA ALA A 24 -20.15 -0.43 -9.32
C ALA A 24 -19.27 0.37 -8.38
N THR A 25 -19.83 0.84 -7.26
CA THR A 25 -19.08 1.35 -6.12
C THR A 25 -19.12 0.33 -4.99
N VAL A 26 -17.96 0.05 -4.43
CA VAL A 26 -17.76 -0.98 -3.41
C VAL A 26 -17.11 -0.36 -2.19
N ARG A 27 -17.60 -0.73 -1.02
CA ARG A 27 -17.05 -0.34 0.27
C ARG A 27 -16.57 -1.56 1.03
N ASP A 28 -15.40 -1.48 1.63
CA ASP A 28 -14.94 -2.50 2.55
C ASP A 28 -15.63 -2.28 3.92
N VAL A 29 -16.41 -3.26 4.35
CA VAL A 29 -17.09 -3.28 5.65
C VAL A 29 -16.57 -4.48 6.43
N GLN A 30 -15.71 -4.25 7.41
CA GLN A 30 -15.13 -5.30 8.27
C GLN A 30 -14.40 -6.41 7.48
N GLY A 31 -13.67 -6.02 6.41
CA GLY A 31 -12.93 -6.98 5.58
C GLY A 31 -13.78 -7.70 4.52
N LYS A 32 -15.08 -7.38 4.42
CA LYS A 32 -15.96 -7.86 3.35
C LYS A 32 -16.34 -6.71 2.43
N ALA A 33 -16.26 -6.97 1.13
CA ALA A 33 -16.69 -6.01 0.13
C ALA A 33 -18.22 -5.97 0.06
N GLU A 34 -18.80 -4.78 0.17
CA GLU A 34 -20.23 -4.53 0.03
C GLU A 34 -20.48 -3.57 -1.13
N ILE A 35 -21.30 -3.98 -2.08
CA ILE A 35 -21.68 -3.16 -3.22
C ILE A 35 -22.66 -2.08 -2.76
N GLN A 36 -22.29 -0.82 -2.98
CA GLN A 36 -23.10 0.34 -2.58
C GLN A 36 -24.08 0.73 -3.68
N HIS A 37 -23.62 0.81 -4.92
CA HIS A 37 -24.39 1.13 -6.10
C HIS A 37 -23.86 0.34 -7.30
N ALA A 38 -24.74 0.05 -8.26
CA ALA A 38 -24.39 -0.56 -9.54
C ALA A 38 -25.16 0.11 -10.67
N HIS A 39 -24.57 0.13 -11.86
CA HIS A 39 -25.14 0.72 -13.07
C HIS A 39 -24.77 -0.11 -14.30
N TYR A 40 -25.73 -0.27 -15.21
CA TYR A 40 -25.56 -0.92 -16.52
C TYR A 40 -26.08 -0.02 -17.63
N CYS A 41 -25.35 0.03 -18.73
CA CYS A 41 -25.77 0.72 -19.95
C CYS A 41 -25.29 -0.05 -21.18
N ASP A 42 -26.18 -0.28 -22.15
CA ASP A 42 -25.79 -0.77 -23.49
C ASP A 42 -25.17 0.39 -24.25
N VAL A 43 -23.95 0.22 -24.72
CA VAL A 43 -23.16 1.24 -25.41
C VAL A 43 -22.83 0.84 -26.84
N SER A 44 -23.39 -0.26 -27.33
CA SER A 44 -23.08 -0.86 -28.64
C SER A 44 -23.29 0.05 -29.83
N GLN A 45 -24.14 1.05 -29.69
CA GLN A 45 -24.52 2.01 -30.78
C GLN A 45 -23.93 3.41 -30.53
N LEU A 46 -23.10 3.59 -29.52
CA LEU A 46 -22.55 4.89 -29.18
C LEU A 46 -21.18 5.11 -29.87
N ASP A 47 -20.99 6.33 -30.35
CA ASP A 47 -19.69 6.83 -30.76
C ASP A 47 -18.84 7.18 -29.54
N GLU A 48 -17.61 7.62 -29.77
CA GLU A 48 -16.65 7.93 -28.67
C GLU A 48 -17.19 9.04 -27.75
N ALA A 49 -17.83 10.06 -28.28
CA ALA A 49 -18.43 11.14 -27.49
C ALA A 49 -19.63 10.63 -26.67
N GLY A 50 -20.44 9.76 -27.24
CA GLY A 50 -21.53 9.07 -26.55
C GLY A 50 -21.04 8.16 -25.44
N LEU A 51 -19.91 7.46 -25.64
CA LEU A 51 -19.27 6.64 -24.60
C LEU A 51 -18.80 7.49 -23.42
N VAL A 52 -18.15 8.62 -23.65
CA VAL A 52 -17.76 9.57 -22.60
C VAL A 52 -18.98 10.08 -21.84
N GLY A 53 -20.07 10.38 -22.54
CA GLY A 53 -21.35 10.75 -21.94
C GLY A 53 -21.94 9.65 -21.07
N ALA A 54 -21.95 8.40 -21.55
CA ALA A 54 -22.43 7.23 -20.80
C ALA A 54 -21.60 6.99 -19.54
N VAL A 55 -20.27 7.11 -19.61
CA VAL A 55 -19.39 7.00 -18.43
C VAL A 55 -19.73 8.10 -17.42
N THR A 56 -19.92 9.33 -17.86
CA THR A 56 -20.25 10.46 -16.98
C THR A 56 -21.59 10.26 -16.28
N GLN A 57 -22.61 9.76 -17.00
CA GLN A 57 -23.91 9.40 -16.43
C GLN A 57 -23.77 8.23 -15.42
N GLY A 58 -22.99 7.22 -15.79
CA GLY A 58 -22.70 6.08 -14.91
C GLY A 58 -22.03 6.51 -13.61
N LEU A 59 -21.05 7.43 -13.64
CA LEU A 59 -20.42 8.00 -12.45
C LEU A 59 -21.43 8.67 -11.51
N ALA A 60 -22.39 9.40 -12.07
CA ALA A 60 -23.48 10.01 -11.30
C ALA A 60 -24.42 8.95 -10.71
N ALA A 61 -24.79 7.94 -11.49
CA ALA A 61 -25.68 6.85 -11.07
C ALA A 61 -25.09 6.03 -9.93
N VAL A 62 -23.78 5.69 -9.98
CA VAL A 62 -23.09 4.96 -8.91
C VAL A 62 -22.59 5.87 -7.78
N LYS A 63 -22.90 7.16 -7.83
CA LYS A 63 -22.51 8.17 -6.84
C LYS A 63 -21.01 8.14 -6.50
N ALA A 64 -20.18 7.96 -7.52
CA ALA A 64 -18.75 7.88 -7.38
C ALA A 64 -18.17 9.19 -6.83
N ARG A 65 -17.76 9.22 -5.58
CA ARG A 65 -17.09 10.37 -4.95
C ARG A 65 -15.61 10.45 -5.33
N ASN A 66 -14.97 9.29 -5.43
CA ASN A 66 -13.61 9.16 -5.92
C ASN A 66 -13.67 8.74 -7.40
N ARG A 67 -12.90 9.40 -8.24
CA ARG A 67 -12.82 9.10 -9.67
C ARG A 67 -11.66 8.14 -10.01
N SER A 68 -11.00 7.58 -9.00
CA SER A 68 -10.03 6.51 -9.20
C SER A 68 -10.75 5.18 -9.31
N ALA A 69 -10.54 4.48 -10.43
CA ALA A 69 -11.26 3.25 -10.75
C ALA A 69 -10.33 2.07 -11.01
N ASP A 70 -10.78 0.90 -10.56
CA ASP A 70 -10.27 -0.38 -11.06
C ASP A 70 -11.05 -0.73 -12.35
N VAL A 71 -10.33 -0.83 -13.46
CA VAL A 71 -10.91 -1.19 -14.75
C VAL A 71 -10.88 -2.70 -14.92
N ILE A 72 -12.02 -3.29 -15.22
CA ILE A 72 -12.15 -4.74 -15.43
C ILE A 72 -12.23 -4.99 -16.94
N VAL A 73 -11.28 -5.76 -17.43
CA VAL A 73 -11.17 -6.14 -18.84
C VAL A 73 -11.79 -7.51 -19.05
N THR A 74 -12.61 -7.63 -20.07
CA THR A 74 -13.24 -8.89 -20.48
C THR A 74 -12.21 -9.95 -20.87
N SER A 75 -12.51 -11.20 -20.57
CA SER A 75 -11.69 -12.34 -20.97
C SER A 75 -11.58 -12.51 -22.50
N LYS A 76 -12.51 -11.94 -23.26
CA LYS A 76 -12.49 -11.91 -24.73
C LYS A 76 -11.19 -11.30 -25.29
N PHE A 77 -10.58 -10.37 -24.57
CA PHE A 77 -9.34 -9.70 -24.98
C PHE A 77 -8.09 -10.40 -24.45
N ALA A 78 -8.25 -11.42 -23.63
CA ALA A 78 -7.15 -12.11 -22.98
C ALA A 78 -6.77 -13.41 -23.71
N ILE A 79 -5.49 -13.56 -24.00
CA ILE A 79 -4.91 -14.85 -24.40
C ILE A 79 -4.35 -15.48 -23.11
N THR A 80 -4.87 -16.65 -22.77
CA THR A 80 -4.45 -17.39 -21.57
C THR A 80 -3.68 -18.65 -21.94
N LYS A 81 -2.58 -18.91 -21.24
CA LYS A 81 -1.75 -20.13 -21.41
C LYS A 81 -1.24 -20.62 -20.08
N SER A 82 -1.34 -21.92 -19.88
CA SER A 82 -0.62 -22.58 -18.79
C SER A 82 0.84 -22.75 -19.19
N VAL A 83 1.76 -22.28 -18.34
CA VAL A 83 3.21 -22.35 -18.56
C VAL A 83 3.88 -22.92 -17.31
N GLU A 84 4.94 -23.67 -17.50
CA GLU A 84 5.79 -24.19 -16.43
C GLU A 84 7.10 -23.36 -16.39
N VAL A 85 7.38 -22.79 -15.23
CA VAL A 85 8.53 -21.91 -15.02
C VAL A 85 9.50 -22.60 -14.05
N PRO A 86 10.79 -22.74 -14.41
CA PRO A 86 11.77 -23.43 -13.57
C PRO A 86 12.30 -22.52 -12.44
N SER A 87 11.42 -21.99 -11.62
CA SER A 87 11.73 -21.17 -10.44
C SER A 87 10.56 -21.16 -9.44
N PHE A 88 10.89 -20.87 -8.18
CA PHE A 88 9.94 -20.53 -7.11
C PHE A 88 10.04 -19.05 -6.69
N ASP A 89 11.07 -18.34 -7.13
CA ASP A 89 11.22 -16.92 -6.85
C ASP A 89 10.20 -16.10 -7.66
N PRO A 90 9.34 -15.32 -7.02
CA PRO A 90 8.35 -14.49 -7.71
C PRO A 90 8.94 -13.53 -8.74
N GLN A 91 10.14 -12.96 -8.49
CA GLN A 91 10.80 -12.04 -9.40
C GLN A 91 11.34 -12.75 -10.64
N GLU A 92 11.91 -13.94 -10.46
CA GLU A 92 12.37 -14.78 -11.58
C GLU A 92 11.19 -15.26 -12.41
N ILE A 93 10.09 -15.70 -11.76
CA ILE A 93 8.87 -16.13 -12.45
C ILE A 93 8.33 -14.97 -13.31
N GLU A 94 8.22 -13.77 -12.76
CA GLU A 94 7.76 -12.59 -13.50
C GLU A 94 8.64 -12.31 -14.72
N ALA A 95 9.95 -12.34 -14.55
CA ALA A 95 10.92 -12.09 -15.63
C ALA A 95 10.80 -13.14 -16.74
N ILE A 96 10.72 -14.44 -16.39
CA ILE A 96 10.60 -15.54 -17.34
C ILE A 96 9.27 -15.47 -18.08
N VAL A 97 8.16 -15.25 -17.38
CA VAL A 97 6.82 -15.10 -17.94
C VAL A 97 6.78 -13.94 -18.93
N LYS A 98 7.34 -12.79 -18.56
CA LYS A 98 7.44 -11.62 -19.44
C LYS A 98 8.26 -11.89 -20.70
N LEU A 99 9.32 -12.70 -20.59
CA LEU A 99 10.12 -13.11 -21.74
C LEU A 99 9.37 -14.10 -22.65
N GLN A 100 8.61 -15.02 -22.07
CA GLN A 100 7.86 -16.02 -22.83
C GLN A 100 6.57 -15.47 -23.46
N SER A 101 6.03 -14.38 -22.95
CA SER A 101 4.73 -13.84 -23.38
C SER A 101 4.68 -13.58 -24.89
N SER A 102 5.73 -13.03 -25.48
CA SER A 102 5.80 -12.76 -26.93
C SER A 102 5.78 -14.01 -27.81
N ARG A 103 6.09 -15.20 -27.26
CA ARG A 103 6.04 -16.45 -27.99
C ARG A 103 4.64 -17.03 -28.15
N HIS A 104 3.68 -16.57 -27.34
CA HIS A 104 2.34 -17.08 -27.27
C HIS A 104 1.29 -16.15 -27.90
N THR A 105 1.74 -15.09 -28.60
CA THR A 105 0.89 -14.11 -29.24
C THR A 105 1.48 -13.65 -30.57
N PRO A 106 0.67 -13.28 -31.56
CA PRO A 106 1.14 -12.69 -32.80
C PRO A 106 1.62 -11.22 -32.67
N TYR A 107 1.39 -10.60 -31.49
CA TYR A 107 1.72 -9.20 -31.24
C TYR A 107 3.19 -9.04 -30.80
N SER A 108 3.78 -7.90 -31.09
CA SER A 108 5.11 -7.53 -30.57
C SER A 108 5.07 -7.27 -29.06
N LYS A 109 6.25 -7.29 -28.42
CA LYS A 109 6.37 -7.10 -26.97
C LYS A 109 5.82 -5.75 -26.49
N ASP A 110 5.93 -4.72 -27.34
CA ASP A 110 5.50 -3.36 -27.01
C ASP A 110 3.98 -3.15 -27.24
N GLU A 111 3.32 -4.12 -27.90
CA GLU A 111 1.89 -4.09 -28.17
C GLU A 111 1.06 -4.90 -27.16
N ILE A 112 1.71 -5.49 -26.16
CA ILE A 112 1.06 -6.35 -25.17
C ILE A 112 1.34 -5.91 -23.74
N VAL A 113 0.36 -6.18 -22.88
CA VAL A 113 0.56 -6.21 -21.43
C VAL A 113 0.34 -7.65 -20.99
N CYS A 114 1.21 -8.16 -20.14
CA CYS A 114 1.08 -9.51 -19.59
C CYS A 114 1.17 -9.48 -18.06
N SER A 115 0.47 -10.43 -17.46
CA SER A 115 0.54 -10.75 -16.05
C SER A 115 0.44 -12.26 -15.88
N HIS A 116 0.67 -12.76 -14.69
CA HIS A 116 0.56 -14.19 -14.41
C HIS A 116 -0.04 -14.44 -13.05
N LEU A 117 -0.61 -15.62 -12.90
CA LEU A 117 -1.09 -16.15 -11.64
C LEU A 117 -0.38 -17.49 -11.35
N ASN A 118 0.34 -17.57 -10.24
CA ASN A 118 0.94 -18.81 -9.81
C ASN A 118 -0.15 -19.79 -9.37
N LEU A 119 -0.25 -20.91 -10.08
CA LEU A 119 -1.28 -21.93 -9.85
C LEU A 119 -0.85 -22.90 -8.75
N GLU A 120 0.23 -23.62 -9.00
CA GLU A 120 0.79 -24.63 -8.09
C GLU A 120 2.27 -24.89 -8.36
N GLU A 121 2.93 -25.48 -7.39
CA GLU A 121 4.28 -25.99 -7.54
C GLU A 121 4.21 -27.40 -8.15
N VAL A 122 5.01 -27.64 -9.20
CA VAL A 122 5.09 -28.89 -9.92
C VAL A 122 6.52 -29.38 -9.85
N LEU A 123 6.73 -30.59 -9.28
CA LEU A 123 8.06 -31.14 -9.06
C LEU A 123 8.95 -30.18 -8.22
N GLU A 124 10.15 -30.60 -7.85
CA GLU A 124 11.01 -29.84 -6.91
C GLU A 124 11.58 -28.53 -7.47
N ARG A 125 11.24 -28.12 -8.71
CA ARG A 125 11.88 -26.96 -9.36
C ARG A 125 10.98 -26.14 -10.28
N TYR A 126 9.72 -26.46 -10.42
CA TYR A 126 8.85 -25.77 -11.37
C TYR A 126 7.60 -25.21 -10.72
N THR A 127 7.27 -23.97 -11.07
CA THR A 127 5.97 -23.38 -10.77
C THR A 127 5.10 -23.37 -12.02
N LYS A 128 3.91 -23.93 -11.92
CA LYS A 128 2.90 -23.82 -12.94
C LYS A 128 2.20 -22.47 -12.79
N ALA A 129 2.17 -21.69 -13.84
CA ALA A 129 1.56 -20.36 -13.86
C ALA A 129 0.56 -20.24 -15.01
N LEU A 130 -0.53 -19.51 -14.78
CA LEU A 130 -1.42 -19.04 -15.83
C LEU A 130 -0.86 -17.73 -16.36
N LEU A 131 -0.27 -17.77 -17.54
CA LEU A 131 0.14 -16.57 -18.28
C LEU A 131 -1.08 -15.97 -18.95
N VAL A 132 -1.25 -14.66 -18.78
CA VAL A 132 -2.33 -13.88 -19.38
C VAL A 132 -1.73 -12.73 -20.15
N ILE A 133 -2.11 -12.61 -21.42
CA ILE A 133 -1.62 -11.61 -22.36
C ILE A 133 -2.81 -10.85 -22.90
N ILE A 134 -2.74 -9.52 -22.89
CA ILE A 134 -3.77 -8.64 -23.43
C ILE A 134 -3.11 -7.66 -24.39
N SER A 135 -3.71 -7.47 -25.57
CA SER A 135 -3.24 -6.45 -26.52
C SER A 135 -3.50 -5.06 -25.99
N LEU A 136 -2.48 -4.20 -26.01
CA LEU A 136 -2.58 -2.78 -25.63
C LEU A 136 -3.65 -2.06 -26.44
N GLY A 137 -3.76 -2.34 -27.74
CA GLY A 137 -4.76 -1.72 -28.62
C GLY A 137 -6.20 -1.97 -28.17
N ASN A 138 -6.47 -3.12 -27.52
CA ASN A 138 -7.79 -3.43 -26.98
C ASN A 138 -8.09 -2.68 -25.68
N ILE A 139 -7.08 -2.41 -24.87
CA ILE A 139 -7.26 -1.71 -23.59
C ILE A 139 -7.23 -0.20 -23.79
N GLN A 140 -6.33 0.30 -24.63
CA GLN A 140 -6.04 1.73 -24.75
C GLN A 140 -7.28 2.56 -25.09
N LYS A 141 -8.09 2.10 -26.06
CA LYS A 141 -9.35 2.77 -26.42
C LYS A 141 -10.29 2.97 -25.22
N HIS A 142 -10.40 1.95 -24.38
CA HIS A 142 -11.25 2.02 -23.20
C HIS A 142 -10.67 2.95 -22.13
N LEU A 143 -9.34 2.94 -21.98
CA LEU A 143 -8.64 3.81 -21.04
C LEU A 143 -8.75 5.29 -21.47
N ASP A 144 -8.64 5.58 -22.76
CA ASP A 144 -8.75 6.93 -23.30
C ASP A 144 -10.15 7.53 -23.05
N VAL A 145 -11.19 6.74 -23.28
CA VAL A 145 -12.59 7.14 -22.97
C VAL A 145 -12.75 7.45 -21.48
N LEU A 146 -12.21 6.60 -20.60
CA LEU A 146 -12.29 6.80 -19.15
C LEU A 146 -11.53 8.04 -18.71
N GLN A 147 -10.33 8.26 -19.25
CA GLN A 147 -9.52 9.45 -18.96
C GLN A 147 -10.23 10.74 -19.45
N THR A 148 -10.84 10.71 -20.64
CA THR A 148 -11.60 11.83 -21.17
C THR A 148 -12.82 12.16 -20.30
N ALA A 149 -13.46 11.14 -19.70
CA ALA A 149 -14.53 11.30 -18.73
C ALA A 149 -14.03 11.75 -17.35
N GLY A 150 -12.72 11.92 -17.16
CA GLY A 150 -12.10 12.35 -15.91
C GLY A 150 -11.99 11.24 -14.87
N VAL A 151 -11.96 9.97 -15.31
CA VAL A 151 -11.70 8.81 -14.44
C VAL A 151 -10.21 8.50 -14.43
N GLU A 152 -9.63 8.42 -13.23
CA GLU A 152 -8.25 7.98 -13.05
C GLU A 152 -8.21 6.46 -12.93
N VAL A 153 -7.43 5.81 -13.79
CA VAL A 153 -7.28 4.35 -13.75
C VAL A 153 -6.26 3.97 -12.69
N ASP A 154 -6.71 3.22 -11.68
CA ASP A 154 -5.87 2.74 -10.60
C ASP A 154 -5.29 1.36 -10.90
N ARG A 155 -6.09 0.44 -11.43
CA ARG A 155 -5.67 -0.90 -11.84
C ARG A 155 -6.45 -1.34 -13.06
N VAL A 156 -5.84 -2.25 -13.83
CA VAL A 156 -6.50 -2.95 -14.92
C VAL A 156 -6.49 -4.44 -14.59
N ARG A 157 -7.66 -5.04 -14.44
CA ARG A 157 -7.85 -6.40 -13.96
C ARG A 157 -8.58 -7.26 -14.96
N ALA A 158 -8.31 -8.57 -14.97
CA ALA A 158 -9.05 -9.52 -15.78
C ALA A 158 -10.36 -9.95 -15.08
N ALA A 159 -11.46 -9.95 -15.81
CA ALA A 159 -12.78 -10.31 -15.30
C ALA A 159 -12.80 -11.73 -14.71
N PHE A 160 -12.18 -12.68 -15.38
CA PHE A 160 -12.17 -14.09 -14.94
C PHE A 160 -11.52 -14.32 -13.57
N GLU A 161 -10.47 -13.55 -13.22
CA GLU A 161 -9.86 -13.65 -11.90
C GLU A 161 -10.80 -13.14 -10.82
N GLY A 162 -11.45 -11.99 -11.08
CA GLY A 162 -12.45 -11.44 -10.17
C GLY A 162 -13.62 -12.38 -9.94
N VAL A 163 -14.14 -12.98 -11.00
CA VAL A 163 -15.20 -14.01 -10.92
C VAL A 163 -14.73 -15.21 -10.12
N ALA A 164 -13.55 -15.75 -10.43
CA ALA A 164 -12.99 -16.90 -9.73
C ALA A 164 -12.90 -16.66 -8.22
N GLN A 165 -12.34 -15.53 -7.82
CA GLN A 165 -12.21 -15.16 -6.41
C GLN A 165 -13.56 -14.85 -5.77
N GLY A 166 -14.50 -14.25 -6.51
CA GLY A 166 -15.86 -14.00 -6.04
C GLY A 166 -16.62 -15.29 -5.74
N LEU A 167 -16.51 -16.28 -6.60
CA LEU A 167 -17.11 -17.61 -6.40
C LEU A 167 -16.53 -18.33 -5.16
N VAL A 168 -15.22 -18.17 -4.94
CA VAL A 168 -14.56 -18.71 -3.74
C VAL A 168 -15.10 -18.02 -2.47
N GLN A 169 -15.19 -16.71 -2.47
CA GLN A 169 -15.71 -15.95 -1.33
C GLN A 169 -17.18 -16.22 -1.05
N ALA A 170 -17.95 -16.49 -2.09
CA ALA A 170 -19.35 -16.91 -1.99
C ALA A 170 -19.53 -18.35 -1.50
N GLY A 171 -18.44 -19.12 -1.33
CA GLY A 171 -18.49 -20.52 -0.92
C GLY A 171 -19.05 -21.48 -1.99
N LEU A 172 -19.10 -21.04 -3.24
CA LEU A 172 -19.67 -21.81 -4.37
C LEU A 172 -18.67 -22.82 -4.95
N THR A 173 -17.39 -22.67 -4.63
CA THR A 173 -16.31 -23.56 -5.08
C THR A 173 -15.58 -24.14 -3.89
N GLY A 174 -15.37 -25.47 -3.90
CA GLY A 174 -14.62 -26.19 -2.87
C GLY A 174 -13.11 -26.07 -3.07
N ALA A 175 -12.34 -26.23 -1.98
CA ALA A 175 -10.88 -26.20 -2.02
C ALA A 175 -10.28 -27.41 -2.78
N VAL A 176 -11.02 -28.51 -2.94
CA VAL A 176 -10.55 -29.77 -3.55
C VAL A 176 -11.21 -30.03 -4.89
N ASP A 177 -12.42 -29.53 -5.11
CA ASP A 177 -13.21 -29.86 -6.29
C ASP A 177 -12.80 -29.01 -7.51
N VAL A 178 -12.75 -29.67 -8.68
CA VAL A 178 -12.61 -28.97 -9.95
C VAL A 178 -13.99 -28.51 -10.38
N THR A 179 -14.19 -27.20 -10.42
CA THR A 179 -15.48 -26.59 -10.76
C THR A 179 -15.34 -25.74 -12.03
N GLY A 180 -16.21 -25.98 -13.02
CA GLY A 180 -16.39 -25.07 -14.15
C GLY A 180 -17.32 -23.93 -13.78
N ALA A 181 -17.04 -22.72 -14.25
CA ALA A 181 -17.94 -21.59 -14.18
C ALA A 181 -18.09 -21.00 -15.59
N VAL A 182 -19.30 -20.86 -16.07
CA VAL A 182 -19.62 -20.20 -17.34
C VAL A 182 -20.30 -18.90 -17.04
N VAL A 183 -19.65 -17.79 -17.40
CA VAL A 183 -20.19 -16.44 -17.23
C VAL A 183 -20.75 -16.00 -18.58
N VAL A 184 -22.05 -15.87 -18.65
CA VAL A 184 -22.75 -15.45 -19.86
C VAL A 184 -22.85 -13.91 -19.84
N ASP A 185 -22.05 -13.27 -20.68
CA ASP A 185 -22.12 -11.82 -20.91
C ASP A 185 -23.03 -11.48 -22.12
N THR A 186 -23.08 -10.24 -22.49
CA THR A 186 -23.99 -9.72 -23.55
C THR A 186 -23.79 -10.40 -24.90
N GLU A 187 -22.55 -10.52 -25.39
CA GLU A 187 -22.20 -11.06 -26.71
C GLU A 187 -21.18 -12.21 -26.66
N HIS A 188 -20.71 -12.58 -25.49
CA HIS A 188 -19.77 -13.69 -25.30
C HIS A 188 -20.04 -14.42 -23.99
N SER A 189 -19.48 -15.59 -23.88
CA SER A 189 -19.49 -16.37 -22.64
C SER A 189 -18.07 -16.81 -22.29
N ASP A 190 -17.70 -16.72 -21.04
CA ASP A 190 -16.39 -17.13 -20.54
C ASP A 190 -16.52 -18.44 -19.75
N LEU A 191 -15.81 -19.48 -20.15
CA LEU A 191 -15.62 -20.67 -19.35
C LEU A 191 -14.34 -20.51 -18.52
N ILE A 192 -14.48 -20.64 -17.21
CA ILE A 192 -13.41 -20.62 -16.22
C ILE A 192 -13.40 -21.95 -15.50
N VAL A 193 -12.30 -22.71 -15.56
CA VAL A 193 -12.17 -23.92 -14.74
C VAL A 193 -11.31 -23.62 -13.53
N LEU A 194 -11.89 -23.82 -12.36
CA LEU A 194 -11.24 -23.57 -11.07
C LEU A 194 -10.75 -24.88 -10.45
N CYS A 195 -9.50 -24.87 -10.01
CA CYS A 195 -8.90 -25.92 -9.20
C CYS A 195 -8.23 -25.27 -7.99
N LYS A 196 -8.44 -25.81 -6.79
CA LYS A 196 -7.87 -25.26 -5.56
C LYS A 196 -8.12 -23.72 -5.42
N ALA A 197 -9.34 -23.30 -5.75
CA ALA A 197 -9.74 -21.90 -5.69
C ALA A 197 -9.00 -20.94 -6.66
N LYS A 198 -8.27 -21.47 -7.65
CA LYS A 198 -7.56 -20.69 -8.68
C LYS A 198 -8.09 -21.01 -10.07
N PRO A 199 -8.12 -20.04 -11.01
CA PRO A 199 -8.46 -20.30 -12.40
C PRO A 199 -7.29 -20.99 -13.11
N PHE A 200 -7.48 -22.25 -13.50
CA PHE A 200 -6.48 -23.05 -14.22
C PHE A 200 -6.64 -22.97 -15.74
N PHE A 201 -7.88 -22.76 -16.18
CA PHE A 201 -8.19 -22.68 -17.60
C PHE A 201 -9.27 -21.62 -17.81
N VAL A 202 -9.07 -20.79 -18.84
CA VAL A 202 -10.02 -19.75 -19.21
C VAL A 202 -10.16 -19.77 -20.73
N ARG A 203 -11.40 -19.76 -21.21
CA ARG A 203 -11.72 -19.66 -22.66
C ARG A 203 -12.96 -18.82 -22.86
N SER A 204 -12.87 -17.85 -23.77
CA SER A 204 -14.01 -17.05 -24.20
C SER A 204 -14.60 -17.61 -25.49
N VAL A 205 -15.93 -17.65 -25.56
CA VAL A 205 -16.73 -18.11 -26.70
C VAL A 205 -17.62 -16.97 -27.15
N GLY A 206 -17.67 -16.68 -28.46
CA GLY A 206 -18.42 -15.56 -29.02
C GLY A 206 -19.94 -15.77 -29.09
N ILE A 207 -20.53 -16.45 -28.11
CA ILE A 207 -21.96 -16.65 -27.93
C ILE A 207 -22.34 -16.07 -26.58
N GLY A 208 -23.14 -15.02 -26.56
CA GLY A 208 -23.60 -14.35 -25.38
C GLY A 208 -25.09 -14.41 -25.16
N PHE A 209 -25.57 -13.72 -24.15
CA PHE A 209 -26.96 -13.75 -23.73
C PHE A 209 -27.94 -13.35 -24.85
N LYS A 210 -27.56 -12.39 -25.72
CA LYS A 210 -28.40 -11.98 -26.85
C LYS A 210 -28.77 -13.14 -27.80
N GLN A 211 -27.86 -14.12 -27.96
CA GLN A 211 -28.08 -15.29 -28.85
C GLN A 211 -28.77 -16.46 -28.15
N LEU A 212 -28.74 -16.54 -26.81
CA LEU A 212 -29.28 -17.68 -26.06
C LEU A 212 -30.79 -17.86 -26.13
N GLN A 213 -31.53 -16.84 -26.58
CA GLN A 213 -32.96 -16.96 -26.85
C GLN A 213 -33.25 -18.04 -27.89
N HIS A 214 -32.27 -18.40 -28.73
CA HIS A 214 -32.40 -19.46 -29.74
C HIS A 214 -31.85 -20.78 -29.24
N ALA A 215 -32.64 -21.85 -29.34
CA ALA A 215 -32.23 -23.19 -28.89
C ALA A 215 -30.98 -23.73 -29.65
N ALA A 216 -30.78 -23.30 -30.90
CA ALA A 216 -29.58 -23.65 -31.67
C ALA A 216 -28.32 -23.08 -31.03
N SER A 217 -28.32 -21.79 -30.63
CA SER A 217 -27.18 -21.13 -29.98
C SER A 217 -26.91 -21.69 -28.57
N ARG A 218 -27.95 -22.08 -27.84
CA ARG A 218 -27.77 -22.80 -26.56
C ARG A 218 -27.02 -24.12 -26.71
N ARG A 219 -27.41 -24.91 -27.71
CA ARG A 219 -26.72 -26.21 -28.02
C ARG A 219 -25.32 -25.96 -28.54
N GLU A 220 -25.08 -24.95 -29.33
CA GLU A 220 -23.74 -24.57 -29.80
C GLU A 220 -22.85 -24.17 -28.64
N LEU A 221 -23.32 -23.31 -27.73
CA LEU A 221 -22.58 -22.93 -26.52
C LEU A 221 -22.30 -24.16 -25.65
N ALA A 222 -23.27 -25.04 -25.43
CA ALA A 222 -23.08 -26.27 -24.68
C ALA A 222 -22.01 -27.19 -25.32
N SER A 223 -21.98 -27.26 -26.66
CA SER A 223 -20.94 -27.98 -27.39
C SER A 223 -19.55 -27.37 -27.23
N GLU A 224 -19.44 -26.03 -27.29
CA GLU A 224 -18.17 -25.35 -27.07
C GLU A 224 -17.68 -25.45 -25.61
N ILE A 225 -18.60 -25.46 -24.64
CA ILE A 225 -18.29 -25.75 -23.22
C ILE A 225 -17.73 -27.17 -23.09
N HIS A 226 -18.39 -28.14 -23.73
CA HIS A 226 -17.95 -29.55 -23.70
C HIS A 226 -16.53 -29.70 -24.28
N LYS A 227 -16.27 -29.18 -25.49
CA LYS A 227 -14.93 -29.19 -26.10
C LYS A 227 -13.87 -28.52 -25.20
N SER A 228 -14.25 -27.47 -24.52
CA SER A 228 -13.33 -26.71 -23.62
C SER A 228 -13.03 -27.50 -22.36
N VAL A 229 -14.02 -28.20 -21.79
CA VAL A 229 -13.85 -29.11 -20.64
C VAL A 229 -12.97 -30.30 -21.05
N GLU A 230 -13.18 -30.90 -22.22
CA GLU A 230 -12.30 -31.97 -22.73
C GLU A 230 -10.85 -31.47 -22.95
N ALA A 231 -10.67 -30.29 -23.54
CA ALA A 231 -9.36 -29.68 -23.73
C ALA A 231 -8.64 -29.43 -22.39
N PHE A 232 -9.36 -28.97 -21.37
CA PHE A 232 -8.82 -28.81 -20.02
C PHE A 232 -8.42 -30.20 -19.45
N GLN A 233 -9.29 -31.20 -19.49
CA GLN A 233 -9.01 -32.53 -18.96
C GLN A 233 -7.84 -33.24 -19.68
N ALA A 234 -7.67 -32.98 -20.98
CA ALA A 234 -6.55 -33.49 -21.75
C ALA A 234 -5.22 -32.80 -21.36
N SER A 235 -5.27 -31.49 -21.03
CA SER A 235 -4.08 -30.72 -20.59
C SER A 235 -3.72 -30.97 -19.13
N GLU A 236 -4.69 -31.32 -18.29
CA GLU A 236 -4.55 -31.47 -16.84
C GLU A 236 -4.88 -32.91 -16.42
N THR A 237 -3.94 -33.80 -16.64
CA THR A 237 -4.13 -35.27 -16.37
C THR A 237 -4.57 -35.53 -14.92
N GLY A 238 -5.64 -36.30 -14.77
CA GLY A 238 -6.21 -36.66 -13.46
C GLY A 238 -7.16 -35.62 -12.86
N ARG A 239 -7.46 -34.54 -13.57
CA ARG A 239 -8.42 -33.51 -13.12
C ARG A 239 -9.70 -33.60 -13.96
N THR A 240 -10.81 -33.87 -13.33
CA THR A 240 -12.12 -33.93 -13.97
C THR A 240 -13.04 -32.86 -13.39
N VAL A 241 -13.72 -32.13 -14.25
CA VAL A 241 -14.74 -31.16 -13.84
C VAL A 241 -15.93 -31.92 -13.26
N LYS A 242 -16.31 -31.63 -12.03
CA LYS A 242 -17.40 -32.29 -11.32
C LYS A 242 -18.74 -31.59 -11.42
N LYS A 243 -18.70 -30.26 -11.51
CA LYS A 243 -19.90 -29.42 -11.68
C LYS A 243 -19.56 -28.19 -12.51
N ILE A 244 -20.59 -27.63 -13.16
CA ILE A 244 -20.50 -26.37 -13.92
C ILE A 244 -21.52 -25.40 -13.34
N LEU A 245 -21.06 -24.24 -12.94
CA LEU A 245 -21.90 -23.13 -12.51
C LEU A 245 -22.20 -22.23 -13.72
N LEU A 246 -23.46 -21.91 -13.94
CA LEU A 246 -23.88 -21.06 -15.03
C LEU A 246 -24.34 -19.72 -14.47
N LEU A 247 -23.59 -18.66 -14.80
CA LEU A 247 -23.83 -17.30 -14.34
C LEU A 247 -24.42 -16.49 -15.50
N GLY A 248 -25.53 -15.86 -15.27
CA GLY A 248 -26.18 -15.03 -16.30
C GLY A 248 -27.45 -14.35 -15.80
N PRO A 249 -27.95 -13.35 -16.57
CA PRO A 249 -28.99 -12.42 -16.10
C PRO A 249 -30.37 -13.04 -15.95
N ASP A 250 -30.69 -14.06 -16.72
CA ASP A 250 -32.03 -14.65 -16.75
C ASP A 250 -32.01 -16.09 -16.22
N ALA A 251 -32.71 -16.33 -15.12
CA ALA A 251 -32.75 -17.63 -14.47
C ALA A 251 -33.40 -18.72 -15.35
N GLN A 252 -34.37 -18.37 -16.18
CA GLN A 252 -35.05 -19.32 -17.06
C GLN A 252 -34.14 -19.74 -18.22
N GLU A 253 -33.50 -18.77 -18.88
CA GLU A 253 -32.53 -19.07 -19.94
C GLU A 253 -31.32 -19.85 -19.40
N MET A 254 -30.84 -19.52 -18.21
CA MET A 254 -29.76 -20.30 -17.56
C MET A 254 -30.21 -21.72 -17.21
N ALA A 255 -31.45 -21.93 -16.82
CA ALA A 255 -31.99 -23.28 -16.57
C ALA A 255 -32.10 -24.10 -17.87
N HIS A 256 -32.50 -23.46 -18.98
CA HIS A 256 -32.50 -24.10 -20.30
C HIS A 256 -31.06 -24.47 -20.73
N LEU A 257 -30.13 -23.52 -20.61
CA LEU A 257 -28.71 -23.78 -20.89
C LEU A 257 -28.15 -24.89 -20.00
N ALA A 258 -28.51 -24.94 -18.72
CA ALA A 258 -28.07 -25.98 -17.79
C ALA A 258 -28.49 -27.39 -18.26
N THR A 259 -29.68 -27.49 -18.88
CA THR A 259 -30.16 -28.78 -19.44
C THR A 259 -29.33 -29.20 -20.64
N GLU A 260 -28.99 -28.29 -21.54
CA GLU A 260 -28.14 -28.58 -22.70
C GLU A 260 -26.70 -28.88 -22.28
N VAL A 261 -26.13 -28.15 -21.32
CA VAL A 261 -24.78 -28.39 -20.80
C VAL A 261 -24.69 -29.72 -20.09
N ARG A 262 -25.71 -30.13 -19.28
CA ARG A 262 -25.74 -31.44 -18.64
C ARG A 262 -25.78 -32.55 -19.69
N SER A 263 -26.57 -32.38 -20.75
CA SER A 263 -26.65 -33.35 -21.84
C SER A 263 -25.33 -33.47 -22.60
N ALA A 264 -24.64 -32.36 -22.85
CA ALA A 264 -23.38 -32.35 -23.61
C ALA A 264 -22.18 -32.82 -22.80
N CYS A 265 -22.05 -32.39 -21.55
CA CYS A 265 -20.85 -32.61 -20.73
C CYS A 265 -20.98 -33.81 -19.79
N GLY A 266 -22.18 -34.32 -19.52
CA GLY A 266 -22.40 -35.42 -18.57
C GLY A 266 -22.15 -35.04 -17.09
N VAL A 267 -22.05 -33.76 -16.78
CA VAL A 267 -21.79 -33.26 -15.42
C VAL A 267 -22.93 -32.37 -14.92
N ALA A 268 -23.05 -32.22 -13.60
CA ALA A 268 -24.07 -31.33 -13.03
C ALA A 268 -23.84 -29.88 -13.48
N ALA A 269 -24.89 -29.24 -13.95
CA ALA A 269 -24.87 -27.83 -14.32
C ALA A 269 -25.93 -27.05 -13.51
N GLU A 270 -25.53 -26.00 -12.83
CA GLU A 270 -26.36 -25.26 -11.88
C GLU A 270 -26.40 -23.77 -12.26
N PRO A 271 -27.59 -23.19 -12.47
CA PRO A 271 -27.71 -21.76 -12.66
C PRO A 271 -27.49 -21.04 -11.33
N ILE A 272 -26.64 -20.01 -11.34
CA ILE A 272 -26.27 -19.20 -10.18
C ILE A 272 -26.41 -17.72 -10.57
N ARG A 273 -26.89 -16.90 -9.64
CA ARG A 273 -26.99 -15.46 -9.78
C ARG A 273 -26.08 -14.78 -8.79
N ALA A 274 -25.23 -13.87 -9.27
CA ALA A 274 -24.29 -13.14 -8.40
C ALA A 274 -25.03 -12.33 -7.32
N ALA A 275 -26.18 -11.76 -7.65
CA ALA A 275 -26.98 -10.96 -6.72
C ALA A 275 -27.42 -11.70 -5.46
N ASP A 276 -27.54 -13.04 -5.52
CA ASP A 276 -27.95 -13.87 -4.36
C ASP A 276 -26.78 -14.20 -3.42
N HIS A 277 -25.54 -14.05 -3.88
CA HIS A 277 -24.33 -14.47 -3.19
C HIS A 277 -23.40 -13.32 -2.79
N VAL A 278 -23.64 -12.12 -3.31
CA VAL A 278 -22.78 -10.95 -3.08
C VAL A 278 -23.43 -10.01 -2.05
N ALA A 279 -22.62 -9.48 -1.13
CA ALA A 279 -23.09 -8.49 -0.19
C ALA A 279 -23.38 -7.16 -0.92
N ALA A 280 -24.61 -6.68 -0.82
CA ALA A 280 -25.06 -5.44 -1.44
C ALA A 280 -26.02 -4.67 -0.52
N THR A 281 -25.95 -3.35 -0.57
CA THR A 281 -26.87 -2.48 0.18
C THR A 281 -28.30 -2.57 -0.38
N ALA A 282 -29.27 -2.14 0.43
CA ALA A 282 -30.67 -2.05 -0.02
C ALA A 282 -30.83 -1.16 -1.28
N GLN A 283 -30.00 -0.12 -1.41
CA GLN A 283 -30.00 0.75 -2.61
C GLN A 283 -29.41 0.06 -3.84
N ALA A 284 -28.33 -0.74 -3.68
CA ALA A 284 -27.82 -1.55 -4.77
C ALA A 284 -28.85 -2.61 -5.19
N ARG A 285 -29.55 -3.20 -4.22
CA ARG A 285 -30.63 -4.16 -4.48
C ARG A 285 -31.90 -3.53 -5.08
N SER A 286 -32.22 -2.27 -4.77
CA SER A 286 -33.37 -1.57 -5.38
C SER A 286 -33.11 -1.14 -6.83
N ALA A 287 -31.82 -1.05 -7.24
CA ALA A 287 -31.44 -1.04 -8.67
C ALA A 287 -31.61 -2.42 -9.33
N GLU A 288 -32.23 -3.34 -8.65
CA GLU A 288 -32.36 -4.78 -8.92
C GLU A 288 -33.00 -5.05 -10.27
N ALA A 289 -33.95 -4.25 -10.70
CA ALA A 289 -34.56 -4.44 -12.01
C ALA A 289 -33.54 -4.30 -13.17
N VAL A 290 -32.53 -3.47 -13.02
CA VAL A 290 -31.41 -3.34 -13.96
C VAL A 290 -30.39 -4.47 -13.77
N MET A 291 -30.16 -4.92 -12.53
CA MET A 291 -29.21 -5.99 -12.21
C MET A 291 -29.74 -7.39 -12.61
N PHE A 292 -31.07 -7.62 -12.56
CA PHE A 292 -31.67 -8.93 -12.84
C PHE A 292 -31.82 -9.23 -14.34
N ASN A 293 -31.93 -8.22 -15.17
CA ASN A 293 -32.12 -8.39 -16.61
C ASN A 293 -30.86 -8.05 -17.43
N SER A 294 -29.73 -7.81 -16.75
CA SER A 294 -28.48 -7.40 -17.38
C SER A 294 -27.33 -8.31 -16.98
N PRO A 295 -26.38 -8.62 -17.86
CA PRO A 295 -25.26 -9.51 -17.58
C PRO A 295 -24.22 -8.84 -16.66
N MET A 296 -24.58 -8.66 -15.40
CA MET A 296 -23.75 -7.99 -14.38
C MET A 296 -22.88 -8.93 -13.56
N ASP A 297 -23.08 -10.26 -13.67
CA ASP A 297 -22.46 -11.24 -12.77
C ASP A 297 -20.93 -11.13 -12.71
N ALA A 298 -20.27 -10.92 -13.84
CA ALA A 298 -18.81 -10.75 -13.90
C ALA A 298 -18.35 -9.55 -13.06
N LEU A 299 -19.05 -8.41 -13.17
CA LEU A 299 -18.72 -7.22 -12.36
C LEU A 299 -19.04 -7.43 -10.89
N LEU A 300 -20.17 -8.04 -10.55
CA LEU A 300 -20.62 -8.21 -9.17
C LEU A 300 -19.69 -9.15 -8.39
N PHE A 301 -19.30 -10.29 -8.97
CA PHE A 301 -18.31 -11.18 -8.35
C PHE A 301 -16.93 -10.52 -8.26
N SER A 302 -16.50 -9.79 -9.30
CA SER A 302 -15.24 -9.05 -9.27
C SER A 302 -15.27 -7.93 -8.23
N ALA A 303 -16.41 -7.31 -8.02
CA ALA A 303 -16.61 -6.28 -7.01
C ALA A 303 -16.52 -6.87 -5.59
N ALA A 304 -17.17 -8.02 -5.36
CA ALA A 304 -17.09 -8.73 -4.09
C ALA A 304 -15.65 -9.12 -3.75
N ALA A 305 -14.87 -9.53 -4.74
CA ALA A 305 -13.51 -10.05 -4.59
C ALA A 305 -12.40 -9.02 -4.83
N HIS A 306 -12.70 -7.72 -4.89
CA HIS A 306 -11.75 -6.69 -5.35
C HIS A 306 -10.40 -6.67 -4.59
N ASN A 307 -10.36 -7.12 -3.34
CA ASN A 307 -9.12 -7.23 -2.55
C ASN A 307 -8.33 -8.51 -2.81
N ALA A 308 -8.93 -9.52 -3.40
CA ALA A 308 -8.33 -10.83 -3.61
C ALA A 308 -7.67 -10.98 -5.00
N VAL A 309 -7.97 -10.07 -5.94
CA VAL A 309 -7.40 -10.07 -7.30
C VAL A 309 -5.97 -9.57 -7.27
N THR A 310 -5.06 -10.32 -7.88
CA THR A 310 -3.61 -10.08 -7.83
C THR A 310 -3.03 -9.59 -9.15
N MET A 311 -3.60 -10.02 -10.30
CA MET A 311 -3.10 -9.61 -11.62
C MET A 311 -3.43 -8.15 -11.92
N ASP A 312 -2.45 -7.42 -12.46
CA ASP A 312 -2.61 -6.05 -12.92
C ASP A 312 -2.03 -5.90 -14.33
N PHE A 313 -2.86 -5.39 -15.24
CA PHE A 313 -2.55 -5.17 -16.66
C PHE A 313 -2.44 -3.68 -17.02
N ILE A 314 -2.16 -2.84 -16.02
CA ILE A 314 -1.99 -1.41 -16.28
C ILE A 314 -0.75 -1.20 -17.18
N PRO A 315 -0.86 -0.45 -18.29
CA PRO A 315 0.27 -0.13 -19.16
C PRO A 315 1.41 0.58 -18.41
N ASP A 316 2.65 0.33 -18.83
CA ASP A 316 3.85 0.82 -18.12
C ASP A 316 3.95 2.36 -18.10
N ASP A 317 3.42 3.05 -19.11
CA ASP A 317 3.31 4.51 -19.16
C ASP A 317 2.36 5.05 -18.07
N LEU A 318 1.23 4.38 -17.85
CA LEU A 318 0.29 4.73 -16.77
C LEU A 318 0.87 4.37 -15.39
N LYS A 319 1.59 3.24 -15.26
CA LYS A 319 2.32 2.88 -14.02
C LYS A 319 3.30 3.99 -13.63
N THR A 320 4.05 4.46 -14.61
CA THR A 320 5.04 5.51 -14.40
C THR A 320 4.38 6.81 -13.95
N ARG A 321 3.34 7.28 -14.64
CA ARG A 321 2.56 8.46 -14.24
C ARG A 321 1.97 8.34 -12.84
N ARG A 322 1.44 7.16 -12.49
CA ARG A 322 0.89 6.86 -11.17
C ARG A 322 1.96 6.91 -10.08
N SER A 323 3.12 6.30 -10.32
CA SER A 323 4.23 6.31 -9.36
C SER A 323 4.75 7.72 -9.08
N PHE A 324 4.80 8.57 -10.11
CA PHE A 324 5.15 9.99 -9.94
C PHE A 324 4.11 10.76 -9.13
N ARG A 325 2.81 10.54 -9.38
CA ARG A 325 1.74 11.19 -8.60
C ARG A 325 1.71 10.72 -7.15
N ALA A 326 1.87 9.42 -6.91
CA ALA A 326 1.93 8.89 -5.55
C ALA A 326 3.09 9.49 -4.76
N ARG A 327 4.29 9.55 -5.36
CA ARG A 327 5.46 10.21 -4.76
C ARG A 327 5.26 11.72 -4.56
N ALA A 328 4.65 12.39 -5.55
CA ALA A 328 4.35 13.82 -5.43
C ALA A 328 3.37 14.09 -4.26
N ASN A 329 2.34 13.26 -4.08
CA ASN A 329 1.41 13.36 -2.96
C ASN A 329 2.08 13.06 -1.61
N GLU A 330 2.96 12.06 -1.55
CA GLU A 330 3.76 11.76 -0.34
C GLU A 330 4.68 12.93 0.02
N ILE A 331 5.37 13.51 -0.97
CA ILE A 331 6.22 14.69 -0.77
C ILE A 331 5.39 15.89 -0.34
N PHE A 332 4.22 16.10 -0.95
CA PHE A 332 3.33 17.20 -0.59
C PHE A 332 2.77 17.05 0.83
N THR A 333 2.35 15.83 1.22
CA THR A 333 1.88 15.56 2.58
C THR A 333 2.99 15.68 3.61
N ALA A 334 4.19 15.19 3.31
CA ALA A 334 5.37 15.38 4.16
C ALA A 334 5.74 16.86 4.27
N GLY A 335 5.72 17.60 3.16
CA GLY A 335 5.99 19.04 3.13
C GLY A 335 4.98 19.84 3.94
N THR A 336 3.69 19.54 3.84
CA THR A 336 2.65 20.18 4.65
C THR A 336 2.82 19.90 6.14
N LEU A 337 3.17 18.65 6.50
CA LEU A 337 3.44 18.27 7.89
C LEU A 337 4.64 19.05 8.45
N VAL A 338 5.73 19.15 7.69
CA VAL A 338 6.92 19.94 8.07
C VAL A 338 6.56 21.41 8.25
N MET A 339 5.75 21.99 7.35
CA MET A 339 5.29 23.37 7.47
C MET A 339 4.44 23.59 8.73
N VAL A 340 3.54 22.68 9.05
CA VAL A 340 2.74 22.76 10.29
C VAL A 340 3.63 22.68 11.53
N ILE A 341 4.61 21.77 11.56
CA ILE A 341 5.56 21.67 12.67
C ILE A 341 6.38 22.97 12.80
N ALA A 342 6.89 23.51 11.67
CA ALA A 342 7.62 24.78 11.66
C ALA A 342 6.76 25.95 12.18
N ALA A 343 5.50 26.02 11.76
CA ALA A 343 4.55 27.03 12.24
C ALA A 343 4.28 26.91 13.75
N LEU A 344 4.14 25.69 14.27
CA LEU A 344 3.97 25.41 15.70
C LEU A 344 5.22 25.82 16.50
N LEU A 345 6.42 25.48 16.00
CA LEU A 345 7.68 25.87 16.62
C LEU A 345 7.84 27.40 16.64
N LEU A 346 7.47 28.06 15.56
CA LEU A 346 7.49 29.51 15.45
C LEU A 346 6.49 30.15 16.43
N GLY A 347 5.29 29.56 16.56
CA GLY A 347 4.28 29.99 17.54
C GLY A 347 4.79 29.86 18.99
N VAL A 348 5.46 28.75 19.32
CA VAL A 348 6.09 28.53 20.63
C VAL A 348 7.21 29.54 20.86
N PHE A 349 8.04 29.80 19.84
CA PHE A 349 9.12 30.77 19.93
C PHE A 349 8.60 32.18 20.18
N VAL A 350 7.61 32.62 19.39
CA VAL A 350 6.96 33.93 19.56
C VAL A 350 6.29 34.05 20.92
N SER A 351 5.60 32.98 21.37
CA SER A 351 5.00 32.94 22.71
C SER A 351 6.04 33.12 23.81
N GLN A 352 7.20 32.44 23.71
CA GLN A 352 8.29 32.55 24.68
C GLN A 352 8.88 33.96 24.69
N VAL A 353 9.06 34.58 23.52
CA VAL A 353 9.54 35.95 23.41
C VAL A 353 8.54 36.94 24.04
N TYR A 354 7.25 36.70 23.78
CA TYR A 354 6.19 37.57 24.35
C TYR A 354 6.10 37.41 25.87
N LEU A 355 6.16 36.19 26.39
CA LEU A 355 6.19 35.93 27.84
C LEU A 355 7.43 36.54 28.51
N LYS A 356 8.61 36.39 27.90
CA LYS A 356 9.82 37.02 28.41
C LYS A 356 9.71 38.56 28.41
N LYS A 357 9.18 39.17 27.34
CA LYS A 357 8.93 40.60 27.31
C LYS A 357 7.92 41.09 28.36
N SER A 358 6.84 40.33 28.57
CA SER A 358 5.86 40.68 29.61
C SER A 358 6.43 40.50 31.01
N TYR A 359 7.29 39.48 31.22
CA TYR A 359 8.00 39.27 32.49
C TYR A 359 8.99 40.40 32.78
N VAL A 360 9.79 40.83 31.79
CA VAL A 360 10.71 41.96 31.92
C VAL A 360 9.96 43.26 32.22
N LYS A 361 8.81 43.45 31.54
CA LYS A 361 7.97 44.65 31.79
C LYS A 361 7.33 44.67 33.18
N ALA A 362 6.91 43.46 33.68
CA ALA A 362 6.39 43.31 35.03
C ALA A 362 7.49 43.49 36.10
N LEU A 363 8.70 43.01 35.80
CA LEU A 363 9.87 43.16 36.64
C LEU A 363 10.29 44.65 36.73
N ASP A 364 10.34 45.36 35.58
CA ASP A 364 10.67 46.77 35.50
C ASP A 364 9.67 47.64 36.26
N SER A 365 8.37 47.32 36.15
CA SER A 365 7.33 48.04 36.93
C SER A 365 7.42 47.76 38.44
N SER A 366 7.88 46.57 38.84
CA SER A 366 8.08 46.22 40.25
C SER A 366 9.35 46.84 40.82
N PHE A 367 10.40 46.96 40.00
CA PHE A 367 11.65 47.60 40.41
C PHE A 367 11.52 49.12 40.54
N SER A 368 10.77 49.77 39.66
CA SER A 368 10.60 51.25 39.70
C SER A 368 9.83 51.75 40.93
N SER A 369 8.99 50.87 41.54
CA SER A 369 8.27 51.21 42.77
C SER A 369 9.09 51.07 44.07
N LYS A 370 10.15 50.27 44.05
CA LYS A 370 11.00 49.98 45.22
C LYS A 370 12.37 50.69 45.21
N ASN A 371 12.71 51.37 44.13
CA ASN A 371 14.06 51.88 43.91
C ASN A 371 14.48 53.05 44.84
N ARG A 372 13.52 53.78 45.43
CA ARG A 372 13.89 54.89 46.35
C ARG A 372 14.38 54.44 47.74
N GLU A 373 13.95 53.26 48.20
CA GLU A 373 14.42 52.71 49.46
C GLU A 373 15.68 51.86 49.29
N ALA A 374 15.82 51.18 48.14
CA ALA A 374 16.97 50.33 47.85
C ALA A 374 18.26 51.11 47.58
N GLU A 375 18.19 52.33 46.99
CA GLU A 375 19.36 53.16 46.72
C GLU A 375 20.08 53.61 48.03
N ARG A 376 19.33 53.84 49.11
CA ARG A 376 19.92 54.18 50.40
C ARG A 376 20.61 52.96 51.09
N LEU A 377 20.07 51.75 50.91
CA LEU A 377 20.65 50.53 51.48
C LEU A 377 21.81 50.03 50.63
N MET A 378 21.79 50.21 49.30
CA MET A 378 22.89 49.82 48.44
C MET A 378 24.16 50.64 48.66
N ALA A 379 24.05 51.93 48.91
CA ALA A 379 25.24 52.78 49.20
C ALA A 379 25.99 52.31 50.47
N LEU A 380 25.30 51.78 51.47
CA LEU A 380 25.90 51.24 52.68
C LEU A 380 26.41 49.79 52.54
N SER A 381 25.81 48.98 51.67
CA SER A 381 26.24 47.59 51.44
C SER A 381 27.43 47.51 50.47
N GLU A 382 27.54 48.46 49.55
CA GLU A 382 28.61 48.53 48.55
C GLU A 382 30.00 48.71 49.21
N GLN A 383 30.07 49.50 50.27
CA GLN A 383 31.32 49.62 51.03
C GLN A 383 31.77 48.33 51.75
N ASN A 384 30.84 47.48 52.19
CA ASN A 384 31.14 46.23 52.84
C ASN A 384 31.41 45.07 51.87
N ARG A 385 30.87 45.15 50.63
CA ARG A 385 31.02 44.14 49.63
C ARG A 385 32.42 44.12 48.99
N LEU A 386 32.95 45.29 48.73
CA LEU A 386 34.27 45.44 48.10
C LEU A 386 35.44 44.78 48.90
N ILE A 387 35.26 44.62 50.18
CA ILE A 387 36.31 44.00 51.05
C ILE A 387 36.24 42.49 51.01
N ARG A 388 35.08 41.90 50.88
CA ARG A 388 34.92 40.42 50.91
C ARG A 388 35.07 39.74 49.54
N GLU A 389 34.80 40.41 48.46
CA GLU A 389 34.89 39.79 47.13
C GLU A 389 36.30 39.67 46.56
N TYR A 390 37.26 40.35 47.18
CA TYR A 390 38.65 40.29 46.73
C TYR A 390 39.42 39.04 47.19
N GLU A 391 38.96 38.36 48.18
CA GLU A 391 39.71 37.21 48.75
C GLU A 391 39.26 35.81 48.23
N ASP A 392 38.00 35.58 47.81
CA ASP A 392 37.51 34.19 47.80
C ASP A 392 37.32 33.51 46.42
N LYS A 393 37.42 34.17 45.29
CA LYS A 393 37.02 33.52 44.03
C LYS A 393 38.00 33.49 42.86
N LYS A 394 39.24 33.85 43.00
CA LYS A 394 40.17 33.92 41.86
C LYS A 394 40.99 32.66 41.56
N GLY A 395 40.90 31.61 42.36
CA GLY A 395 41.93 30.58 42.27
C GLY A 395 41.55 29.24 41.67
N SER A 396 40.39 28.70 42.02
CA SER A 396 40.21 27.25 41.88
C SER A 396 39.78 26.73 40.51
N THR A 397 38.83 27.38 39.90
CA THR A 397 38.26 26.84 38.63
C THR A 397 39.20 27.05 37.42
N LEU A 398 39.90 28.19 37.38
CA LEU A 398 40.85 28.48 36.30
C LEU A 398 42.10 27.57 36.40
N ARG A 399 42.55 27.30 37.62
CA ARG A 399 43.63 26.33 37.88
C ARG A 399 43.28 24.93 37.45
N ALA A 400 42.05 24.49 37.74
CA ALA A 400 41.57 23.18 37.35
C ALA A 400 41.53 23.00 35.84
N LEU A 401 41.05 24.00 35.11
CA LEU A 401 41.00 23.98 33.63
C LEU A 401 42.41 23.95 33.03
N THR A 402 43.33 24.76 33.50
CA THR A 402 44.71 24.82 33.01
C THR A 402 45.46 23.49 33.27
N GLN A 403 45.23 22.90 34.41
CA GLN A 403 45.83 21.60 34.76
C GLN A 403 45.19 20.45 33.96
N LEU A 404 43.90 20.55 33.67
CA LEU A 404 43.22 19.58 32.82
C LEU A 404 43.72 19.65 31.37
N GLU A 405 43.90 20.87 30.81
CA GLU A 405 44.48 21.06 29.48
C GLU A 405 45.90 20.49 29.37
N THR A 406 46.70 20.61 30.42
CA THR A 406 48.05 20.11 30.45
C THR A 406 48.11 18.59 30.60
N ALA A 407 47.12 17.99 31.27
CA ALA A 407 47.07 16.55 31.52
C ALA A 407 46.38 15.76 30.39
N LEU A 408 45.64 16.42 29.50
CA LEU A 408 44.86 15.75 28.45
C LEU A 408 45.75 15.35 27.26
N PRO A 409 45.91 14.06 26.94
CA PRO A 409 46.66 13.61 25.77
C PRO A 409 46.01 14.07 24.46
N ARG A 410 46.83 14.38 23.44
CA ARG A 410 46.35 14.88 22.13
C ARG A 410 45.41 13.96 21.33
N GLU A 411 45.29 12.71 21.74
CA GLU A 411 44.48 11.67 21.08
C GLU A 411 43.18 11.36 21.83
N MET A 412 42.83 12.18 22.83
CA MET A 412 41.59 12.07 23.59
C MET A 412 40.72 13.30 23.41
N TYR A 413 39.42 13.07 23.29
CA TYR A 413 38.45 14.15 23.14
C TYR A 413 37.50 14.13 24.35
N LEU A 414 37.39 15.29 25.01
CA LEU A 414 36.40 15.50 26.06
C LEU A 414 35.06 15.92 25.40
N ASN A 415 34.02 15.17 25.70
CA ASN A 415 32.67 15.44 25.22
C ASN A 415 31.88 16.27 26.23
N GLU A 416 32.15 16.12 27.48
CA GLU A 416 31.47 16.82 28.58
C GLU A 416 32.42 17.06 29.75
N LEU A 417 32.42 18.29 30.20
CA LEU A 417 33.09 18.73 31.42
C LEU A 417 32.07 19.48 32.26
N SER A 418 31.81 18.99 33.46
CA SER A 418 30.98 19.71 34.42
C SER A 418 31.75 19.91 35.72
N VAL A 419 31.69 21.13 36.23
CA VAL A 419 32.21 21.47 37.53
C VAL A 419 31.04 22.00 38.35
N ASP A 420 30.74 21.30 39.46
CA ASP A 420 29.65 21.67 40.35
C ASP A 420 30.09 22.73 41.35
N SER A 421 29.16 23.45 41.96
CA SER A 421 29.41 24.44 43.02
C SER A 421 30.19 23.89 44.22
N ASP A 422 30.15 22.60 44.43
CA ASP A 422 30.82 21.88 45.51
C ASP A 422 32.24 21.38 45.15
N GLY A 423 32.78 21.85 44.01
CA GLY A 423 34.10 21.47 43.55
C GLY A 423 34.22 20.06 42.97
N LYS A 424 33.08 19.42 42.63
CA LYS A 424 33.10 18.13 41.91
C LYS A 424 33.29 18.38 40.45
N VAL A 425 34.26 17.71 39.86
CA VAL A 425 34.55 17.71 38.42
C VAL A 425 34.13 16.37 37.85
N ALA A 426 33.25 16.41 36.84
CA ALA A 426 32.92 15.20 36.07
C ALA A 426 33.32 15.40 34.60
N LEU A 427 34.05 14.43 34.09
CA LEU A 427 34.62 14.38 32.75
C LEU A 427 34.02 13.20 31.98
N LYS A 428 33.56 13.45 30.77
CA LYS A 428 33.24 12.37 29.82
C LYS A 428 33.98 12.61 28.53
N GLY A 429 34.54 11.57 27.97
CA GLY A 429 35.32 11.69 26.75
C GLY A 429 35.39 10.39 25.97
N THR A 430 36.07 10.46 24.85
CA THR A 430 36.29 9.35 23.95
C THR A 430 37.74 9.27 23.56
N SER A 431 38.31 8.06 23.55
CA SER A 431 39.70 7.78 23.16
C SER A 431 39.76 6.66 22.13
N GLU A 432 40.77 6.70 21.28
CA GLU A 432 40.99 5.62 20.28
C GLU A 432 41.50 4.32 20.92
N LEU A 433 42.12 4.38 22.09
CA LEU A 433 42.72 3.21 22.77
C LEU A 433 42.36 3.18 24.26
N MET A 434 41.89 2.04 24.72
CA MET A 434 41.53 1.83 26.13
C MET A 434 42.74 1.98 27.08
N SER A 435 43.93 1.62 26.63
CA SER A 435 45.16 1.79 27.42
C SER A 435 45.46 3.25 27.70
N ARG A 436 45.12 4.16 26.81
CA ARG A 436 45.32 5.60 27.01
C ARG A 436 44.38 6.17 28.07
N VAL A 437 43.16 5.65 28.15
CA VAL A 437 42.22 6.05 29.21
C VAL A 437 42.78 5.72 30.58
N PHE A 438 43.36 4.53 30.76
CA PHE A 438 43.97 4.17 32.05
C PHE A 438 45.21 4.99 32.37
N SER A 439 46.09 5.30 31.40
CA SER A 439 47.22 6.20 31.58
C SER A 439 46.77 7.60 32.02
N PHE A 440 45.74 8.13 31.36
CA PHE A 440 45.15 9.42 31.72
C PHE A 440 44.54 9.43 33.12
N VAL A 441 43.84 8.37 33.53
CA VAL A 441 43.31 8.23 34.89
C VAL A 441 44.45 8.30 35.90
N THR A 442 45.55 7.56 35.68
CA THR A 442 46.72 7.55 36.58
C THR A 442 47.40 8.92 36.65
N GLU A 443 47.52 9.63 35.53
CA GLU A 443 48.09 10.97 35.48
C GLU A 443 47.19 11.99 36.17
N PHE A 444 45.89 11.82 36.04
CA PHE A 444 44.87 12.66 36.66
C PHE A 444 44.80 12.41 38.20
N GLU A 445 44.98 11.18 38.66
CA GLU A 445 45.09 10.81 40.08
C GLU A 445 46.35 11.38 40.76
N ASN A 446 47.46 11.49 40.01
CA ASN A 446 48.71 12.06 40.50
C ASN A 446 48.76 13.59 40.48
N ASN A 447 47.75 14.24 39.92
CA ASN A 447 47.70 15.70 39.87
C ASN A 447 47.24 16.27 41.24
N PRO A 448 48.02 17.20 41.85
CA PRO A 448 47.71 17.71 43.19
C PRO A 448 46.41 18.50 43.29
N VAL A 449 45.86 18.95 42.17
CA VAL A 449 44.64 19.77 42.12
C VAL A 449 43.36 18.92 42.21
N PHE A 450 43.45 17.62 41.87
CA PHE A 450 42.29 16.75 41.86
C PHE A 450 42.44 15.63 42.89
N LYS A 451 41.45 15.50 43.76
CA LYS A 451 41.41 14.43 44.78
C LYS A 451 40.21 13.51 44.56
N ASN A 452 40.35 12.30 45.07
CA ASN A 452 39.29 11.27 45.00
C ASN A 452 38.83 10.99 43.54
N VAL A 453 39.80 10.88 42.64
CA VAL A 453 39.52 10.54 41.23
C VAL A 453 38.90 9.14 41.18
N LYS A 454 37.78 9.02 40.54
CA LYS A 454 37.08 7.75 40.30
C LYS A 454 36.84 7.58 38.83
N ASN A 455 37.09 6.39 38.35
CA ASN A 455 36.69 5.99 37.02
C ASN A 455 35.23 5.45 37.07
N ASP A 456 34.28 6.19 36.56
CA ASP A 456 32.87 5.85 36.62
C ASP A 456 32.53 4.76 35.58
N TYR A 457 33.13 4.86 34.39
CA TYR A 457 33.04 3.81 33.37
C TYR A 457 34.10 4.00 32.27
N ALA A 458 34.47 2.86 31.63
CA ALA A 458 35.20 2.83 30.37
C ALA A 458 34.60 1.72 29.50
N LYS A 459 33.96 2.08 28.40
CA LYS A 459 33.28 1.16 27.48
C LYS A 459 33.80 1.32 26.07
N SER A 460 34.18 0.20 25.46
CA SER A 460 34.54 0.17 24.04
C SER A 460 33.27 0.18 23.17
N ARG A 461 33.28 1.00 22.11
CA ARG A 461 32.23 1.14 21.15
C ARG A 461 32.83 1.20 19.73
N LYS A 462 32.21 0.52 18.78
CA LYS A 462 32.61 0.64 17.36
C LYS A 462 31.91 1.82 16.72
N VAL A 463 32.68 2.76 16.18
CA VAL A 463 32.20 3.89 15.41
C VAL A 463 32.92 3.87 14.07
N GLU A 464 32.20 3.78 12.98
CA GLU A 464 32.74 3.76 11.61
C GLU A 464 33.88 2.75 11.35
N GLY A 465 33.79 1.58 12.02
CA GLY A 465 34.78 0.51 11.83
C GLY A 465 36.05 0.62 12.70
N LYS A 466 36.17 1.65 13.52
CA LYS A 466 37.23 1.82 14.51
C LYS A 466 36.72 1.55 15.93
N ASP A 467 37.54 0.90 16.73
CA ASP A 467 37.23 0.69 18.13
C ASP A 467 37.55 1.99 18.89
N MET A 468 36.51 2.61 19.43
CA MET A 468 36.64 3.80 20.31
C MET A 468 36.23 3.44 21.72
N THR A 469 36.85 4.07 22.71
CA THR A 469 36.53 3.86 24.11
C THR A 469 35.94 5.13 24.71
N ASP A 470 34.67 5.06 25.11
CA ASP A 470 34.03 6.12 25.87
C ASP A 470 34.39 5.93 27.37
N PHE A 471 34.78 7.01 28.04
CA PHE A 471 35.12 7.00 29.44
C PHE A 471 34.42 8.11 30.23
N GLY A 472 34.19 7.87 31.50
CA GLY A 472 33.67 8.85 32.45
C GLY A 472 34.52 8.85 33.72
N LEU A 473 34.93 10.04 34.14
CA LEU A 473 35.74 10.22 35.36
C LEU A 473 35.06 11.27 36.24
N SER A 474 35.17 11.06 37.55
CA SER A 474 34.75 12.06 38.54
C SER A 474 35.89 12.31 39.53
N ALA A 475 36.08 13.56 39.94
CA ALA A 475 37.10 13.99 40.89
C ALA A 475 36.57 15.18 41.69
N ASN A 476 37.25 15.49 42.80
CA ASN A 476 37.01 16.68 43.59
C ASN A 476 38.21 17.63 43.46
N LEU A 477 37.95 18.94 43.34
CA LEU A 477 38.98 19.95 43.43
C LEU A 477 39.47 20.05 44.86
N GLU A 478 40.79 20.16 45.06
CA GLU A 478 41.34 20.49 46.35
C GLU A 478 41.05 21.95 46.67
N GLU A 479 40.26 22.21 47.71
CA GLU A 479 40.09 23.56 48.25
C GLU A 479 41.47 24.06 48.71
N ALA A 480 41.88 25.23 48.23
CA ALA A 480 43.15 25.88 48.57
C ALA A 480 43.05 26.60 49.91
#